data_78a7471d922d469aa1bc57157b56d8fa
#
_entry.id   78a7471d922d469aa1bc57157b56d8fa
#
_cell.length_a   1.000
_cell.length_b   1.000
_cell.length_c   1.000
_cell.angle_alpha   90.00
_cell.angle_beta   90.00
_cell.angle_gamma   90.00
#
_symmetry.space_group_name_H-M   'P 1'
#
loop_
_entity.id
_entity.type
_entity.pdbx_description
1 polymer ?
#
loop_
_entity_poly.entity_id
_entity_poly.type
_entity_poly.pdbx_seq_one_letter_code
_entity_poly.pdbx_strand_id
1 'polypeptide(L)'
;MERPNLPILLFLLKHIILSKMKYNPKKHHRRSIRLKGYDYSRPGWYFITINCKNRARLFGEVKDKKMILNEAGHMLELQWLALKDRYWNVALHQYQVMPDHFHSILEITAVAAVASTAASPQKRITLGDIIGAFKSIVTVEYVHGVQQFGWLRFEGKLLQRNFYDRILRGEKSRQRVAKYINDNPKNWRDT
;
A
#
# COMPACT_ATOMS: atom_id res chain seq x y z
N MET A 1 -14.34 -45.50 -3.13
CA MET A 1 -14.29 -44.55 -2.00
C MET A 1 -13.16 -43.58 -2.31
N GLU A 2 -13.48 -42.42 -2.87
CA GLU A 2 -12.50 -41.38 -3.18
C GLU A 2 -12.12 -40.64 -1.89
N ARG A 3 -10.82 -40.50 -1.66
CA ARG A 3 -10.30 -39.73 -0.51
C ARG A 3 -10.44 -38.24 -0.79
N PRO A 4 -10.98 -37.44 0.12
CA PRO A 4 -11.15 -36.00 -0.10
C PRO A 4 -9.79 -35.33 -0.28
N ASN A 5 -9.71 -34.45 -1.27
CA ASN A 5 -8.50 -33.73 -1.68
C ASN A 5 -8.01 -32.80 -0.54
N LEU A 6 -6.93 -33.20 0.11
CA LEU A 6 -6.37 -32.57 1.31
C LEU A 6 -6.12 -31.04 1.19
N PRO A 7 -5.72 -30.48 0.03
CA PRO A 7 -5.54 -29.03 -0.14
C PRO A 7 -6.82 -28.21 -0.02
N ILE A 8 -7.95 -28.74 -0.51
CA ILE A 8 -9.26 -28.07 -0.47
C ILE A 8 -9.80 -28.04 0.97
N LEU A 9 -9.62 -29.13 1.70
CA LEU A 9 -10.03 -29.20 3.11
C LEU A 9 -9.25 -28.23 4.01
N LEU A 10 -7.92 -28.08 3.77
CA LEU A 10 -7.08 -27.11 4.48
C LEU A 10 -7.45 -25.66 4.14
N PHE A 11 -7.84 -25.38 2.90
CA PHE A 11 -8.31 -24.06 2.47
C PHE A 11 -9.64 -23.68 3.13
N LEU A 12 -10.58 -24.62 3.21
CA LEU A 12 -11.88 -24.44 3.87
C LEU A 12 -11.76 -24.29 5.38
N LEU A 13 -10.89 -25.09 6.03
CA LEU A 13 -10.58 -24.97 7.47
C LEU A 13 -9.96 -23.61 7.83
N LYS A 14 -9.03 -23.08 7.01
CA LYS A 14 -8.49 -21.72 7.20
C LYS A 14 -9.57 -20.64 7.10
N HIS A 15 -10.52 -20.76 6.18
CA HIS A 15 -11.61 -19.80 6.06
C HIS A 15 -12.59 -19.87 7.24
N ILE A 16 -12.89 -21.05 7.75
CA ILE A 16 -13.78 -21.25 8.91
C ILE A 16 -13.13 -20.75 10.22
N ILE A 17 -11.82 -20.93 10.39
CA ILE A 17 -11.11 -20.43 11.56
C ILE A 17 -10.99 -18.91 11.56
N LEU A 18 -10.78 -18.28 10.38
CA LEU A 18 -10.73 -16.82 10.24
C LEU A 18 -12.09 -16.13 10.48
N SER A 19 -13.22 -16.82 10.23
CA SER A 19 -14.56 -16.24 10.43
C SER A 19 -14.99 -16.16 11.89
N LYS A 20 -14.32 -16.84 12.82
CA LYS A 20 -14.70 -16.89 14.26
C LYS A 20 -13.91 -16.00 15.19
N MET A 21 -12.91 -15.26 14.71
CA MET A 21 -12.21 -14.28 15.55
C MET A 21 -13.02 -12.98 15.65
N LYS A 22 -14.04 -12.96 16.52
CA LYS A 22 -14.76 -11.72 16.87
C LYS A 22 -13.76 -10.69 17.38
N TYR A 23 -13.75 -9.51 16.75
CA TYR A 23 -13.01 -8.34 17.22
C TYR A 23 -13.34 -8.05 18.69
N ASN A 24 -12.34 -8.06 19.56
CA ASN A 24 -12.51 -7.73 20.97
C ASN A 24 -11.97 -6.30 21.22
N PRO A 25 -12.82 -5.29 21.38
CA PRO A 25 -12.41 -3.90 21.58
C PRO A 25 -11.60 -3.68 22.86
N LYS A 26 -11.74 -4.55 23.87
CA LYS A 26 -10.95 -4.48 25.12
C LYS A 26 -9.51 -5.00 24.96
N LYS A 27 -9.25 -5.87 23.98
CA LYS A 27 -7.89 -6.36 23.65
C LYS A 27 -7.19 -5.56 22.55
N HIS A 28 -7.94 -4.86 21.74
CA HIS A 28 -7.43 -4.15 20.56
C HIS A 28 -7.67 -2.66 20.68
N HIS A 29 -6.94 -1.98 21.56
CA HIS A 29 -6.97 -0.51 21.74
C HIS A 29 -6.41 0.26 20.52
N ARG A 30 -6.88 -0.10 19.34
CA ARG A 30 -6.32 0.40 18.11
C ARG A 30 -6.94 1.75 17.75
N ARG A 31 -6.19 2.83 17.95
CA ARG A 31 -6.55 4.15 17.41
C ARG A 31 -6.18 4.22 15.94
N SER A 32 -7.12 4.62 15.09
CA SER A 32 -6.81 5.02 13.71
C SER A 32 -5.92 6.25 13.75
N ILE A 33 -4.83 6.24 12.98
CA ILE A 33 -3.97 7.42 12.78
C ILE A 33 -4.57 8.39 11.76
N ARG A 34 -5.66 8.00 11.11
CA ARG A 34 -6.37 8.83 10.13
C ARG A 34 -7.16 9.94 10.81
N LEU A 35 -7.26 11.08 10.12
CA LEU A 35 -8.04 12.22 10.60
C LEU A 35 -9.50 11.79 10.81
N LYS A 36 -9.97 11.91 12.08
CA LYS A 36 -11.33 11.53 12.46
C LYS A 36 -12.35 12.43 11.74
N GLY A 37 -13.37 11.81 11.15
CA GLY A 37 -14.44 12.53 10.44
C GLY A 37 -14.06 13.03 9.04
N TYR A 38 -12.83 12.77 8.55
CA TYR A 38 -12.46 13.14 7.20
C TYR A 38 -12.88 12.05 6.20
N ASP A 39 -13.54 12.46 5.12
CA ASP A 39 -13.94 11.58 4.03
C ASP A 39 -12.77 11.41 3.04
N TYR A 40 -12.08 10.28 3.12
CA TYR A 40 -10.95 9.92 2.27
C TYR A 40 -11.35 9.46 0.85
N SER A 41 -12.61 9.57 0.46
CA SER A 41 -13.06 9.44 -0.93
C SER A 41 -13.10 10.77 -1.68
N ARG A 42 -12.90 11.90 -0.97
CA ARG A 42 -12.92 13.24 -1.55
C ARG A 42 -11.69 13.48 -2.41
N PRO A 43 -11.84 14.27 -3.49
CA PRO A 43 -10.71 14.79 -4.25
C PRO A 43 -9.69 15.48 -3.33
N GLY A 44 -8.43 15.23 -3.59
CA GLY A 44 -7.35 15.80 -2.77
C GLY A 44 -6.02 15.09 -2.95
N TRP A 45 -4.98 15.70 -2.40
CA TRP A 45 -3.60 15.25 -2.47
C TRP A 45 -3.19 14.62 -1.14
N TYR A 46 -2.61 13.44 -1.21
CA TYR A 46 -2.25 12.64 -0.04
C TYR A 46 -0.78 12.24 -0.11
N PHE A 47 -0.02 12.61 0.90
CA PHE A 47 1.29 12.02 1.13
C PHE A 47 1.11 10.70 1.87
N ILE A 48 1.80 9.67 1.41
CA ILE A 48 1.66 8.30 1.89
C ILE A 48 3.04 7.75 2.26
N THR A 49 3.10 7.03 3.40
CA THR A 49 4.27 6.23 3.76
C THR A 49 3.82 4.82 4.11
N ILE A 50 4.42 3.83 3.45
CA ILE A 50 4.18 2.41 3.69
C ILE A 50 5.50 1.78 4.13
N ASN A 51 5.56 1.22 5.34
CA ASN A 51 6.76 0.58 5.85
C ASN A 51 6.72 -0.94 5.69
N CYS A 52 7.86 -1.55 5.47
CA CYS A 52 8.04 -2.97 5.68
C CYS A 52 7.82 -3.34 7.14
N LYS A 53 7.35 -4.54 7.38
CA LYS A 53 7.26 -5.07 8.75
C LYS A 53 8.65 -5.18 9.35
N ASN A 54 8.80 -4.73 10.60
CA ASN A 54 10.08 -4.70 11.32
C ASN A 54 11.19 -3.92 10.61
N ARG A 55 10.85 -3.00 9.72
CA ARG A 55 11.81 -2.22 8.93
C ARG A 55 12.78 -3.10 8.12
N ALA A 56 12.31 -4.28 7.71
CA ALA A 56 13.11 -5.19 6.90
C ALA A 56 13.46 -4.55 5.55
N ARG A 57 14.73 -4.59 5.17
CA ARG A 57 15.27 -4.02 3.92
C ARG A 57 15.07 -5.02 2.79
N LEU A 58 13.94 -4.91 2.07
CA LEU A 58 13.49 -5.90 1.11
C LEU A 58 13.51 -5.42 -0.35
N PHE A 59 13.64 -4.09 -0.58
CA PHE A 59 13.42 -3.51 -1.90
C PHE A 59 14.69 -2.96 -2.57
N GLY A 60 15.87 -3.22 -1.99
CA GLY A 60 17.14 -2.77 -2.51
C GLY A 60 18.01 -2.12 -1.46
N GLU A 61 18.98 -1.31 -1.90
CA GLU A 61 19.95 -0.63 -1.04
C GLU A 61 20.15 0.84 -1.44
N VAL A 62 20.67 1.65 -0.55
CA VAL A 62 21.12 3.00 -0.88
C VAL A 62 22.65 3.01 -0.95
N LYS A 63 23.18 3.33 -2.12
CA LYS A 63 24.60 3.46 -2.39
C LYS A 63 24.88 4.83 -2.99
N ASP A 64 25.90 5.52 -2.52
CA ASP A 64 26.27 6.87 -2.99
C ASP A 64 25.09 7.84 -3.00
N LYS A 65 24.27 7.81 -1.94
CA LYS A 65 23.05 8.64 -1.79
C LYS A 65 22.00 8.42 -2.89
N LYS A 66 22.05 7.29 -3.58
CA LYS A 66 21.08 6.87 -4.60
C LYS A 66 20.45 5.55 -4.20
N MET A 67 19.16 5.43 -4.41
CA MET A 67 18.47 4.15 -4.24
C MET A 67 18.75 3.25 -5.44
N ILE A 68 19.23 2.04 -5.17
CA ILE A 68 19.40 0.96 -6.15
C ILE A 68 18.34 -0.10 -5.83
N LEU A 69 17.36 -0.22 -6.69
CA LEU A 69 16.30 -1.20 -6.55
C LEU A 69 16.81 -2.59 -6.88
N ASN A 70 16.37 -3.58 -6.10
CA ASN A 70 16.44 -4.98 -6.52
C ASN A 70 15.16 -5.35 -7.29
N GLU A 71 15.02 -6.59 -7.73
CA GLU A 71 13.85 -7.07 -8.47
C GLU A 71 12.53 -6.85 -7.72
N ALA A 72 12.52 -7.06 -6.40
CA ALA A 72 11.35 -6.79 -5.55
C ALA A 72 11.02 -5.30 -5.47
N GLY A 73 12.02 -4.43 -5.47
CA GLY A 73 11.85 -2.97 -5.54
C GLY A 73 11.24 -2.54 -6.87
N HIS A 74 11.73 -3.08 -7.97
CA HIS A 74 11.16 -2.84 -9.31
C HIS A 74 9.72 -3.37 -9.42
N MET A 75 9.44 -4.56 -8.89
CA MET A 75 8.07 -5.09 -8.82
C MET A 75 7.15 -4.12 -8.06
N LEU A 76 7.56 -3.63 -6.89
CA LEU A 76 6.76 -2.67 -6.12
C LEU A 76 6.49 -1.40 -6.91
N GLU A 77 7.51 -0.86 -7.59
CA GLU A 77 7.40 0.33 -8.45
C GLU A 77 6.39 0.10 -9.58
N LEU A 78 6.48 -1.01 -10.29
CA LEU A 78 5.54 -1.38 -11.36
C LEU A 78 4.10 -1.47 -10.85
N GLN A 79 3.87 -2.10 -9.68
CA GLN A 79 2.53 -2.18 -9.08
C GLN A 79 2.01 -0.82 -8.64
N TRP A 80 2.88 0.11 -8.21
CA TRP A 80 2.50 1.49 -7.93
C TRP A 80 2.05 2.21 -9.19
N LEU A 81 2.84 2.15 -10.26
CA LEU A 81 2.52 2.80 -11.53
C LEU A 81 1.25 2.25 -12.18
N ALA A 82 0.93 0.96 -11.99
CA ALA A 82 -0.28 0.34 -12.49
C ALA A 82 -1.58 0.81 -11.78
N LEU A 83 -1.48 1.58 -10.70
CA LEU A 83 -2.67 2.11 -10.02
C LEU A 83 -3.46 3.08 -10.90
N LYS A 84 -2.82 3.88 -11.75
CA LYS A 84 -3.48 4.79 -12.69
C LYS A 84 -4.39 4.07 -13.69
N ASP A 85 -4.03 2.82 -14.04
CA ASP A 85 -4.79 2.01 -14.99
C ASP A 85 -5.97 1.29 -14.31
N ARG A 86 -5.89 1.10 -12.99
CA ARG A 86 -6.94 0.47 -12.16
C ARG A 86 -7.96 1.47 -11.64
N TYR A 87 -7.53 2.71 -11.44
CA TYR A 87 -8.34 3.76 -10.82
C TYR A 87 -8.27 5.02 -11.68
N TRP A 88 -9.27 5.21 -12.54
CA TRP A 88 -9.36 6.33 -13.48
C TRP A 88 -9.37 7.73 -12.82
N ASN A 89 -9.71 7.80 -11.52
CA ASN A 89 -9.72 9.03 -10.72
C ASN A 89 -8.47 9.16 -9.83
N VAL A 90 -7.38 8.48 -10.15
CA VAL A 90 -6.11 8.55 -9.42
C VAL A 90 -5.02 9.11 -10.31
N ALA A 91 -4.36 10.15 -9.83
CA ALA A 91 -3.12 10.63 -10.41
C ALA A 91 -1.95 10.34 -9.46
N LEU A 92 -0.85 9.86 -10.03
CA LEU A 92 0.38 9.54 -9.30
C LEU A 92 1.39 10.67 -9.53
N HIS A 93 2.00 11.11 -8.43
CA HIS A 93 3.02 12.15 -8.45
C HIS A 93 4.35 11.60 -7.92
N GLN A 94 5.16 12.42 -7.24
CA GLN A 94 6.45 11.99 -6.72
C GLN A 94 6.31 10.76 -5.83
N TYR A 95 7.19 9.80 -6.04
CA TYR A 95 7.32 8.61 -5.20
C TYR A 95 8.80 8.22 -5.07
N GLN A 96 9.10 7.46 -4.05
CA GLN A 96 10.42 6.89 -3.80
C GLN A 96 10.27 5.54 -3.10
N VAL A 97 10.78 4.50 -3.74
CA VAL A 97 11.01 3.21 -3.09
C VAL A 97 12.31 3.34 -2.30
N MET A 98 12.27 2.93 -1.03
CA MET A 98 13.42 2.88 -0.14
C MET A 98 13.65 1.43 0.30
N PRO A 99 14.80 1.07 0.85
CA PRO A 99 15.08 -0.33 1.20
C PRO A 99 13.98 -0.97 2.07
N ASP A 100 13.41 -0.25 3.01
CA ASP A 100 12.49 -0.74 4.03
C ASP A 100 11.15 0.00 4.09
N HIS A 101 10.90 0.93 3.16
CA HIS A 101 9.65 1.67 3.08
C HIS A 101 9.43 2.28 1.69
N PHE A 102 8.25 2.83 1.50
CA PHE A 102 7.82 3.51 0.29
C PHE A 102 7.16 4.83 0.63
N HIS A 103 7.54 5.90 -0.05
CA HIS A 103 6.90 7.21 -0.01
C HIS A 103 6.24 7.56 -1.32
N SER A 104 5.10 8.25 -1.27
CA SER A 104 4.46 8.76 -2.49
C SER A 104 3.52 9.92 -2.22
N ILE A 105 3.24 10.69 -3.27
CA ILE A 105 2.10 11.59 -3.36
C ILE A 105 1.11 10.99 -4.33
N LEU A 106 -0.12 10.79 -3.89
CA LEU A 106 -1.26 10.35 -4.67
C LEU A 106 -2.34 11.42 -4.63
N GLU A 107 -2.92 11.71 -5.78
CA GLU A 107 -4.09 12.58 -5.90
C GLU A 107 -5.32 11.75 -6.26
N ILE A 108 -6.41 11.96 -5.53
CA ILE A 108 -7.74 11.56 -5.96
C ILE A 108 -8.32 12.77 -6.70
N THR A 109 -8.56 12.62 -7.99
CA THR A 109 -9.09 13.70 -8.83
C THR A 109 -10.60 13.82 -8.69
N ALA A 110 -11.12 15.02 -8.94
CA ALA A 110 -12.56 15.21 -9.02
C ALA A 110 -13.13 14.43 -10.22
N VAL A 111 -14.17 13.65 -9.96
CA VAL A 111 -14.98 13.08 -11.04
C VAL A 111 -15.77 14.23 -11.65
N ALA A 112 -15.60 14.50 -12.94
CA ALA A 112 -16.62 15.25 -13.66
C ALA A 112 -17.93 14.47 -13.48
N ALA A 113 -18.97 15.13 -12.97
CA ALA A 113 -20.27 14.52 -12.78
C ALA A 113 -20.81 14.15 -14.19
N VAL A 114 -20.45 12.95 -14.65
CA VAL A 114 -21.17 12.35 -15.75
C VAL A 114 -22.54 12.03 -15.14
N ALA A 115 -23.58 12.68 -15.63
CA ALA A 115 -24.95 12.40 -15.27
C ALA A 115 -25.24 10.93 -15.63
N SER A 116 -24.88 10.02 -14.73
CA SER A 116 -25.24 8.63 -14.88
C SER A 116 -26.66 8.47 -14.40
N THR A 117 -27.55 8.17 -15.31
CA THR A 117 -28.95 7.77 -15.09
C THR A 117 -29.08 6.44 -14.35
N ALA A 118 -27.99 5.90 -13.81
CA ALA A 118 -28.00 4.62 -13.10
C ALA A 118 -28.33 4.82 -11.62
N ALA A 119 -29.47 4.27 -11.22
CA ALA A 119 -30.13 4.39 -9.92
C ALA A 119 -29.49 3.62 -8.76
N SER A 120 -28.20 3.38 -8.74
CA SER A 120 -27.52 2.82 -7.57
C SER A 120 -26.33 3.67 -7.15
N PRO A 121 -26.21 4.01 -5.85
CA PRO A 121 -25.07 4.78 -5.33
C PRO A 121 -23.81 3.91 -5.45
N GLN A 122 -22.99 4.17 -6.47
CA GLN A 122 -21.67 3.52 -6.58
C GLN A 122 -20.84 3.88 -5.34
N LYS A 123 -20.39 2.87 -4.63
CA LYS A 123 -19.50 3.05 -3.48
C LYS A 123 -18.27 3.84 -3.92
N ARG A 124 -18.09 5.04 -3.36
CA ARG A 124 -16.93 5.86 -3.65
C ARG A 124 -15.67 5.16 -3.13
N ILE A 125 -14.68 5.03 -4.00
CA ILE A 125 -13.39 4.43 -3.68
C ILE A 125 -12.62 5.39 -2.78
N THR A 126 -12.17 4.90 -1.63
CA THR A 126 -11.39 5.71 -0.66
C THR A 126 -9.88 5.50 -0.87
N LEU A 127 -9.07 6.45 -0.37
CA LEU A 127 -7.61 6.25 -0.27
C LEU A 127 -7.27 4.91 0.40
N GLY A 128 -8.05 4.52 1.41
CA GLY A 128 -7.86 3.24 2.11
C GLY A 128 -8.06 2.02 1.23
N ASP A 129 -9.04 2.06 0.34
CA ASP A 129 -9.32 0.97 -0.61
C ASP A 129 -8.17 0.86 -1.63
N ILE A 130 -7.71 2.00 -2.18
CA ILE A 130 -6.60 2.05 -3.15
C ILE A 130 -5.31 1.48 -2.54
N ILE A 131 -4.90 2.00 -1.38
CA ILE A 131 -3.66 1.55 -0.72
C ILE A 131 -3.80 0.12 -0.18
N GLY A 132 -5.00 -0.28 0.24
CA GLY A 132 -5.29 -1.66 0.63
C GLY A 132 -5.09 -2.65 -0.52
N ALA A 133 -5.63 -2.35 -1.69
CA ALA A 133 -5.44 -3.14 -2.91
C ALA A 133 -3.97 -3.18 -3.34
N PHE A 134 -3.30 -2.03 -3.40
CA PHE A 134 -1.87 -1.95 -3.70
C PHE A 134 -1.03 -2.87 -2.80
N LYS A 135 -1.20 -2.76 -1.49
CA LYS A 135 -0.46 -3.58 -0.52
C LYS A 135 -0.74 -5.07 -0.66
N SER A 136 -1.97 -5.43 -0.98
CA SER A 136 -2.37 -6.83 -1.20
C SER A 136 -1.63 -7.40 -2.41
N ILE A 137 -1.64 -6.69 -3.53
CA ILE A 137 -0.99 -7.11 -4.76
C ILE A 137 0.52 -7.21 -4.58
N VAL A 138 1.16 -6.17 -4.04
CA VAL A 138 2.60 -6.19 -3.74
C VAL A 138 2.97 -7.40 -2.87
N THR A 139 2.11 -7.76 -1.90
CA THR A 139 2.38 -8.93 -1.04
C THR A 139 2.28 -10.24 -1.83
N VAL A 140 1.29 -10.39 -2.69
CA VAL A 140 1.12 -11.58 -3.54
C VAL A 140 2.30 -11.73 -4.51
N GLU A 141 2.66 -10.66 -5.22
CA GLU A 141 3.78 -10.66 -6.17
C GLU A 141 5.13 -10.91 -5.47
N TYR A 142 5.32 -10.35 -4.28
CA TYR A 142 6.51 -10.62 -3.49
C TYR A 142 6.60 -12.11 -3.10
N VAL A 143 5.49 -12.74 -2.69
CA VAL A 143 5.44 -14.18 -2.37
C VAL A 143 5.78 -15.02 -3.60
N HIS A 144 5.27 -14.64 -4.79
CA HIS A 144 5.66 -15.28 -6.05
C HIS A 144 7.18 -15.14 -6.30
N GLY A 145 7.74 -13.95 -6.07
CA GLY A 145 9.17 -13.71 -6.21
C GLY A 145 10.01 -14.56 -5.25
N VAL A 146 9.56 -14.75 -4.01
CA VAL A 146 10.22 -15.67 -3.05
C VAL A 146 10.20 -17.11 -3.54
N GLN A 147 9.07 -17.55 -4.13
CA GLN A 147 8.90 -18.94 -4.58
C GLN A 147 9.64 -19.25 -5.89
N GLN A 148 9.64 -18.31 -6.83
CA GLN A 148 10.13 -18.54 -8.19
C GLN A 148 11.55 -18.04 -8.41
N PHE A 149 11.94 -16.94 -7.73
CA PHE A 149 13.22 -16.26 -7.98
C PHE A 149 14.13 -16.24 -6.74
N GLY A 150 13.70 -16.86 -5.63
CA GLY A 150 14.50 -16.94 -4.41
C GLY A 150 14.69 -15.60 -3.68
N TRP A 151 13.73 -14.66 -3.82
CA TRP A 151 13.81 -13.40 -3.09
C TRP A 151 13.87 -13.61 -1.58
N LEU A 152 14.38 -12.61 -0.88
CA LEU A 152 14.53 -12.67 0.57
C LEU A 152 13.18 -12.93 1.26
N ARG A 153 13.14 -13.93 2.13
CA ARG A 153 11.92 -14.26 2.89
C ARG A 153 11.64 -13.19 3.94
N PHE A 154 10.37 -13.00 4.26
CA PHE A 154 9.93 -12.14 5.34
C PHE A 154 9.12 -12.93 6.38
N GLU A 155 9.13 -12.46 7.62
CA GLU A 155 8.37 -13.09 8.70
C GLU A 155 7.00 -12.46 8.88
N GLY A 156 5.96 -13.28 8.89
CA GLY A 156 4.57 -12.90 9.16
C GLY A 156 3.95 -12.01 8.08
N LYS A 157 4.33 -10.74 7.99
CA LYS A 157 3.77 -9.78 7.02
C LYS A 157 4.88 -9.01 6.33
N LEU A 158 4.76 -8.86 5.01
CA LEU A 158 5.67 -8.04 4.20
C LEU A 158 5.62 -6.57 4.64
N LEU A 159 4.44 -5.99 4.63
CA LEU A 159 4.21 -4.58 4.94
C LEU A 159 3.48 -4.42 6.29
N GLN A 160 3.74 -3.33 6.98
CA GLN A 160 2.99 -2.97 8.17
C GLN A 160 1.51 -2.87 7.85
N ARG A 161 0.64 -3.26 8.78
CA ARG A 161 -0.80 -3.30 8.57
C ARG A 161 -1.37 -1.94 8.19
N ASN A 162 -0.94 -0.86 8.87
CA ASN A 162 -1.31 0.51 8.57
C ASN A 162 -0.32 1.14 7.61
N PHE A 163 -0.71 2.28 7.08
CA PHE A 163 0.17 3.22 6.41
C PHE A 163 -0.02 4.60 7.04
N TYR A 164 0.98 5.46 6.97
CA TYR A 164 0.86 6.85 7.35
C TYR A 164 0.30 7.62 6.16
N ASP A 165 -0.63 8.53 6.42
CA ASP A 165 -1.14 9.48 5.43
C ASP A 165 -1.19 10.91 5.98
N ARG A 166 -1.01 11.86 5.09
CA ARG A 166 -1.15 13.29 5.37
C ARG A 166 -1.81 13.99 4.19
N ILE A 167 -2.87 14.74 4.46
CA ILE A 167 -3.54 15.56 3.46
C ILE A 167 -2.65 16.77 3.14
N LEU A 168 -2.34 16.96 1.85
CA LEU A 168 -1.52 18.08 1.37
C LEU A 168 -2.44 19.22 0.93
N ARG A 169 -2.45 20.29 1.71
CA ARG A 169 -3.23 21.48 1.42
C ARG A 169 -2.33 22.56 0.80
N GLY A 170 -2.63 22.95 -0.43
CA GLY A 170 -1.92 24.00 -1.13
C GLY A 170 -0.56 23.61 -1.71
N GLU A 171 -0.11 24.40 -2.66
CA GLU A 171 1.08 24.15 -3.48
C GLU A 171 2.37 24.06 -2.66
N LYS A 172 2.60 25.00 -1.74
CA LYS A 172 3.80 24.99 -0.87
C LYS A 172 3.96 23.70 -0.10
N SER A 173 2.84 23.07 0.34
CA SER A 173 2.88 21.79 1.05
C SER A 173 3.26 20.65 0.12
N ARG A 174 2.72 20.63 -1.10
CA ARG A 174 3.04 19.65 -2.14
C ARG A 174 4.51 19.68 -2.51
N GLN A 175 5.04 20.86 -2.83
CA GLN A 175 6.44 21.06 -3.22
C GLN A 175 7.41 20.63 -2.11
N ARG A 176 7.12 20.97 -0.84
CA ARG A 176 7.94 20.56 0.30
C ARG A 176 8.00 19.04 0.44
N VAL A 177 6.84 18.37 0.30
CA VAL A 177 6.78 16.90 0.41
C VAL A 177 7.42 16.24 -0.81
N ALA A 178 7.22 16.77 -2.02
CA ALA A 178 7.88 16.27 -3.21
C ALA A 178 9.41 16.33 -3.09
N LYS A 179 9.93 17.48 -2.61
CA LYS A 179 11.37 17.62 -2.30
C LYS A 179 11.83 16.60 -1.25
N TYR A 180 11.08 16.43 -0.16
CA TYR A 180 11.39 15.44 0.88
C TYR A 180 11.47 14.01 0.30
N ILE A 181 10.54 13.63 -0.56
CA ILE A 181 10.52 12.31 -1.22
C ILE A 181 11.78 12.14 -2.08
N ASN A 182 12.08 13.11 -2.94
CA ASN A 182 13.23 13.06 -3.84
C ASN A 182 14.58 13.05 -3.09
N ASP A 183 14.66 13.73 -1.95
CA ASP A 183 15.88 13.80 -1.15
C ASP A 183 16.00 12.63 -0.15
N ASN A 184 15.02 11.73 -0.09
CA ASN A 184 15.02 10.62 0.89
C ASN A 184 16.26 9.73 0.79
N PRO A 185 16.72 9.31 -0.41
CA PRO A 185 17.94 8.51 -0.53
C PRO A 185 19.19 9.25 -0.05
N LYS A 186 19.27 10.57 -0.22
CA LYS A 186 20.41 11.39 0.24
C LYS A 186 20.49 11.46 1.76
N ASN A 187 19.33 11.37 2.42
CA ASN A 187 19.21 11.46 3.88
C ASN A 187 19.12 10.08 4.55
N TRP A 188 19.26 9.00 3.77
CA TRP A 188 19.25 7.64 4.29
C TRP A 188 20.42 7.41 5.24
N ARG A 189 20.14 6.81 6.38
CA ARG A 189 21.16 6.38 7.35
C ARG A 189 21.03 4.88 7.53
N ASP A 190 22.12 4.19 7.34
CA ASP A 190 22.24 2.77 7.70
C ASP A 190 22.30 2.66 9.23
N THR A 191 21.12 2.41 9.83
CA THR A 191 20.98 2.11 11.27
C THR A 191 20.88 0.61 11.46
#